data_25561564adb6a338c0f85b151ac26fca
#
_entry.id   25561564adb6a338c0f85b151ac26fca
#
_cell.length_a   1.000
_cell.length_b   1.000
_cell.length_c   1.000
_cell.angle_alpha   90.00
_cell.angle_beta   90.00
_cell.angle_gamma   90.00
#
_symmetry.space_group_name_H-M   'P 1'
#
loop_
_entity.id
_entity.type
_entity.pdbx_description
1 polymer ?
#
loop_
_entity_poly.entity_id
_entity_poly.type
_entity_poly.pdbx_seq_one_letter_code
_entity_poly.pdbx_strand_id
1 'polypeptide(L)'
;MTKPVLIALAQLNAHLGNVNANVSRLAEARTQAAAHGAEIIVTPEMYLSGYPCDDLVLRADFMADVAAGIDALAKLTADGGPAIVVGAPVAADGAIYNSVFILDGGAQLARFDKVNLPNYGVFDDKRNFAAGQMPGPAMLRGLKIGFPICEDIWEANVAECLEESGADLIIAINASPFDMTKPERRMSTIVARTVETGLPVAYVNMVGGQDELVYDGGSFAINAGGKLACHLPSFSESIVVVSAQKTAGMVTLTGQISPPDGDLTALYRGLCLGLRDYVHKNGFPGVVLGLSGGIDSALVAALAVDALGADAVHAVMMPSAYTSQESLDDAAELASALGIRLDNIAITPAMGALDQMLAEQFAGTEPNVAEENIQSRLRGLILMGISNKHGSMVLATGNKSEYAAGYSTLYGDMCGGYAPLKDVWKVDVFRLCHWRNQHLPRGAAGPDGIVIPQRIIDKPPSAELRPDQKDTDSLPPYDRLDAIMAALCEDMADIETIVGRGYDRAEVVRASELLFRAEYKRFQAAPGPKMTPVAFGRDRRLPLTSGFNPIKP
;
A
#
# COMPACT_ATOMS: atom_id res chain seq x y z
N MET A 1 30.76 -19.57 27.27
CA MET A 1 29.65 -19.15 26.39
C MET A 1 30.27 -18.69 25.08
N THR A 2 29.75 -19.12 23.94
CA THR A 2 30.17 -18.61 22.62
C THR A 2 29.76 -17.15 22.52
N LYS A 3 30.56 -16.33 21.82
CA LYS A 3 30.18 -14.93 21.51
C LYS A 3 28.86 -14.92 20.73
N PRO A 4 27.90 -14.02 21.04
CA PRO A 4 26.70 -13.91 20.25
C PRO A 4 27.01 -13.42 18.83
N VAL A 5 26.26 -13.91 17.85
CA VAL A 5 26.28 -13.39 16.48
C VAL A 5 25.32 -12.22 16.40
N LEU A 6 25.78 -11.07 15.90
CA LEU A 6 25.00 -9.87 15.75
C LEU A 6 24.44 -9.76 14.32
N ILE A 7 23.13 -9.76 14.18
CA ILE A 7 22.40 -9.79 12.91
C ILE A 7 21.63 -8.48 12.76
N ALA A 8 21.92 -7.71 11.72
CA ALA A 8 21.16 -6.52 11.37
C ALA A 8 19.95 -6.89 10.51
N LEU A 9 18.74 -6.62 11.00
CA LEU A 9 17.52 -6.68 10.23
C LEU A 9 17.36 -5.33 9.53
N ALA A 10 17.51 -5.33 8.20
CA ALA A 10 17.50 -4.11 7.38
C ALA A 10 16.15 -3.98 6.66
N GLN A 11 15.20 -3.33 7.31
CA GLN A 11 13.90 -2.97 6.76
C GLN A 11 14.07 -1.75 5.85
N LEU A 12 14.25 -1.99 4.56
CA LEU A 12 14.60 -0.96 3.58
C LEU A 12 13.51 -0.79 2.52
N ASN A 13 13.43 0.42 1.95
CA ASN A 13 12.53 0.80 0.87
C ASN A 13 13.25 0.66 -0.48
N ALA A 14 13.01 -0.44 -1.18
CA ALA A 14 13.58 -0.64 -2.51
C ALA A 14 12.88 0.27 -3.54
N HIS A 15 13.65 0.79 -4.49
CA HIS A 15 13.12 1.43 -5.69
C HIS A 15 13.11 0.39 -6.82
N LEU A 16 11.92 -0.09 -7.17
CA LEU A 16 11.73 -1.13 -8.17
C LEU A 16 12.40 -0.73 -9.50
N GLY A 17 13.17 -1.65 -10.07
CA GLY A 17 13.89 -1.45 -11.31
C GLY A 17 15.21 -0.65 -11.21
N ASN A 18 15.44 0.08 -10.11
CA ASN A 18 16.66 0.87 -9.93
C ASN A 18 17.72 0.09 -9.14
N VAL A 19 18.26 -0.98 -9.77
CA VAL A 19 19.22 -1.90 -9.14
C VAL A 19 20.43 -1.17 -8.57
N ASN A 20 21.00 -0.21 -9.30
CA ASN A 20 22.19 0.52 -8.87
C ASN A 20 21.92 1.36 -7.59
N ALA A 21 20.78 2.02 -7.49
CA ALA A 21 20.41 2.76 -6.29
C ALA A 21 20.21 1.79 -5.10
N ASN A 22 19.58 0.64 -5.32
CA ASN A 22 19.36 -0.38 -4.29
C ASN A 22 20.69 -0.98 -3.82
N VAL A 23 21.66 -1.23 -4.72
CA VAL A 23 23.04 -1.63 -4.36
C VAL A 23 23.71 -0.59 -3.49
N SER A 24 23.68 0.68 -3.90
CA SER A 24 24.29 1.79 -3.15
C SER A 24 23.68 1.93 -1.76
N ARG A 25 22.34 1.89 -1.68
CA ARG A 25 21.61 1.99 -0.40
C ARG A 25 21.94 0.81 0.54
N LEU A 26 22.07 -0.41 0.01
CA LEU A 26 22.49 -1.58 0.81
C LEU A 26 23.94 -1.47 1.27
N ALA A 27 24.84 -0.94 0.48
CA ALA A 27 26.23 -0.70 0.88
C ALA A 27 26.31 0.30 2.05
N GLU A 28 25.51 1.39 2.02
CA GLU A 28 25.37 2.33 3.13
C GLU A 28 24.78 1.67 4.38
N ALA A 29 23.71 0.90 4.21
CA ALA A 29 23.06 0.16 5.29
C ALA A 29 24.02 -0.86 5.94
N ARG A 30 24.82 -1.55 5.14
CA ARG A 30 25.86 -2.47 5.62
C ARG A 30 26.93 -1.74 6.44
N THR A 31 27.35 -0.56 6.00
CA THR A 31 28.29 0.26 6.75
C THR A 31 27.72 0.70 8.11
N GLN A 32 26.45 1.11 8.14
CA GLN A 32 25.75 1.44 9.38
C GLN A 32 25.62 0.23 10.30
N ALA A 33 25.27 -0.94 9.77
CA ALA A 33 25.19 -2.20 10.50
C ALA A 33 26.55 -2.59 11.10
N ALA A 34 27.63 -2.46 10.35
CA ALA A 34 29.00 -2.72 10.81
C ALA A 34 29.40 -1.82 11.98
N ALA A 35 29.04 -0.53 11.93
CA ALA A 35 29.29 0.42 13.03
C ALA A 35 28.58 0.04 14.34
N HIS A 36 27.49 -0.72 14.26
CA HIS A 36 26.79 -1.31 15.42
C HIS A 36 27.24 -2.74 15.74
N GLY A 37 28.33 -3.20 15.13
CA GLY A 37 28.95 -4.49 15.38
C GLY A 37 28.24 -5.68 14.73
N ALA A 38 27.33 -5.47 13.78
CA ALA A 38 26.67 -6.55 13.07
C ALA A 38 27.68 -7.38 12.26
N GLU A 39 27.48 -8.69 12.24
CA GLU A 39 28.28 -9.68 11.51
C GLU A 39 27.53 -10.19 10.26
N ILE A 40 26.22 -9.97 10.22
CA ILE A 40 25.32 -10.29 9.11
C ILE A 40 24.34 -9.14 8.92
N ILE A 41 24.03 -8.75 7.68
CA ILE A 41 22.93 -7.88 7.34
C ILE A 41 21.95 -8.63 6.45
N VAL A 42 20.65 -8.52 6.75
CA VAL A 42 19.57 -9.21 6.04
C VAL A 42 18.60 -8.20 5.47
N THR A 43 18.32 -8.29 4.17
CA THR A 43 17.35 -7.46 3.47
C THR A 43 16.01 -8.18 3.24
N PRO A 44 14.95 -7.48 2.85
CA PRO A 44 13.69 -8.09 2.42
C PRO A 44 13.81 -8.97 1.17
N GLU A 45 12.75 -9.71 0.87
CA GLU A 45 12.54 -10.44 -0.38
C GLU A 45 12.69 -9.50 -1.58
N MET A 46 13.36 -9.96 -2.65
CA MET A 46 13.53 -9.22 -3.91
C MET A 46 14.07 -7.78 -3.76
N TYR A 47 14.75 -7.48 -2.65
CA TYR A 47 15.20 -6.12 -2.34
C TYR A 47 16.02 -5.50 -3.48
N LEU A 48 16.88 -6.28 -4.12
CA LEU A 48 17.80 -5.76 -5.13
C LEU A 48 17.06 -5.24 -6.37
N SER A 49 16.01 -5.92 -6.79
CA SER A 49 15.16 -5.58 -7.93
C SER A 49 13.95 -4.70 -7.57
N GLY A 50 13.50 -4.74 -6.31
CA GLY A 50 12.16 -4.33 -5.87
C GLY A 50 11.14 -5.44 -6.12
N TYR A 51 9.95 -5.37 -5.47
CA TYR A 51 8.84 -6.32 -5.60
C TYR A 51 7.50 -5.56 -5.67
N PRO A 52 6.53 -6.01 -6.51
CA PRO A 52 6.61 -7.07 -7.50
C PRO A 52 7.28 -6.60 -8.81
N CYS A 53 8.17 -7.42 -9.36
CA CYS A 53 8.87 -7.08 -10.61
C CYS A 53 8.03 -7.27 -11.87
N ASP A 54 6.89 -7.97 -11.77
CA ASP A 54 6.03 -8.32 -12.88
C ASP A 54 6.84 -8.78 -14.13
N ASP A 55 6.57 -8.23 -15.30
CA ASP A 55 7.22 -8.63 -16.54
C ASP A 55 8.65 -8.06 -16.73
N LEU A 56 9.17 -7.25 -15.81
CA LEU A 56 10.56 -6.79 -15.87
C LEU A 56 11.55 -7.95 -15.82
N VAL A 57 11.23 -9.03 -15.07
CA VAL A 57 12.10 -10.20 -14.98
C VAL A 57 12.26 -10.97 -16.31
N LEU A 58 11.39 -10.71 -17.30
CA LEU A 58 11.50 -11.28 -18.64
C LEU A 58 12.48 -10.52 -19.55
N ARG A 59 12.94 -9.35 -19.12
CA ARG A 59 13.88 -8.53 -19.85
C ARG A 59 15.33 -8.94 -19.55
N ALA A 60 16.06 -9.30 -20.59
CA ALA A 60 17.45 -9.75 -20.44
C ALA A 60 18.38 -8.65 -19.90
N ASP A 61 18.17 -7.39 -20.29
CA ASP A 61 18.93 -6.23 -19.81
C ASP A 61 18.70 -6.01 -18.31
N PHE A 62 17.47 -6.05 -17.84
CA PHE A 62 17.14 -5.94 -16.42
C PHE A 62 17.78 -7.07 -15.59
N MET A 63 17.69 -8.31 -16.06
CA MET A 63 18.28 -9.46 -15.38
C MET A 63 19.81 -9.41 -15.37
N ALA A 64 20.43 -8.82 -16.39
CA ALA A 64 21.87 -8.57 -16.42
C ALA A 64 22.28 -7.51 -15.37
N ASP A 65 21.51 -6.44 -15.20
CA ASP A 65 21.74 -5.44 -14.16
C ASP A 65 21.63 -6.06 -12.76
N VAL A 66 20.63 -6.92 -12.53
CA VAL A 66 20.46 -7.65 -11.25
C VAL A 66 21.67 -8.53 -10.97
N ALA A 67 22.14 -9.31 -11.95
CA ALA A 67 23.31 -10.16 -11.81
C ALA A 67 24.58 -9.35 -11.49
N ALA A 68 24.78 -8.24 -12.18
CA ALA A 68 25.90 -7.32 -11.91
C ALA A 68 25.81 -6.71 -10.51
N GLY A 69 24.60 -6.41 -10.03
CA GLY A 69 24.35 -5.94 -8.67
C GLY A 69 24.72 -6.97 -7.60
N ILE A 70 24.36 -8.24 -7.80
CA ILE A 70 24.77 -9.36 -6.91
C ILE A 70 26.29 -9.47 -6.85
N ASP A 71 26.96 -9.44 -8.01
CA ASP A 71 28.43 -9.49 -8.11
C ASP A 71 29.10 -8.31 -7.39
N ALA A 72 28.54 -7.11 -7.54
CA ALA A 72 29.03 -5.91 -6.85
C ALA A 72 28.90 -6.04 -5.32
N LEU A 73 27.76 -6.50 -4.83
CA LEU A 73 27.52 -6.75 -3.40
C LEU A 73 28.42 -7.86 -2.85
N ALA A 74 28.64 -8.95 -3.62
CA ALA A 74 29.56 -10.00 -3.22
C ALA A 74 30.99 -9.44 -3.01
N LYS A 75 31.50 -8.67 -3.97
CA LYS A 75 32.82 -8.03 -3.87
C LYS A 75 32.97 -7.12 -2.65
N LEU A 76 31.91 -6.41 -2.23
CA LEU A 76 31.94 -5.58 -1.03
C LEU A 76 32.24 -6.39 0.24
N THR A 77 31.86 -7.66 0.29
CA THR A 77 32.08 -8.51 1.48
C THR A 77 33.53 -9.01 1.62
N ALA A 78 34.43 -8.73 0.64
CA ALA A 78 35.83 -9.09 0.71
C ALA A 78 36.63 -8.34 1.80
N ASP A 79 36.02 -7.27 2.37
CA ASP A 79 36.62 -6.47 3.44
C ASP A 79 36.57 -7.14 4.83
N GLY A 80 35.93 -8.32 4.96
CA GLY A 80 35.74 -9.04 6.21
C GLY A 80 34.67 -8.45 7.14
N GLY A 81 33.88 -7.47 6.68
CA GLY A 81 32.74 -6.91 7.39
C GLY A 81 31.49 -7.82 7.38
N PRO A 82 30.28 -7.27 7.62
CA PRO A 82 29.06 -8.07 7.65
C PRO A 82 28.81 -8.85 6.36
N ALA A 83 28.49 -10.14 6.49
CA ALA A 83 27.94 -10.92 5.38
C ALA A 83 26.60 -10.33 4.94
N ILE A 84 26.28 -10.41 3.64
CA ILE A 84 25.03 -9.88 3.07
C ILE A 84 24.09 -11.03 2.75
N VAL A 85 22.85 -10.96 3.23
CA VAL A 85 21.73 -11.80 2.82
C VAL A 85 20.75 -10.92 2.05
N VAL A 86 20.61 -11.16 0.74
CA VAL A 86 19.84 -10.29 -0.16
C VAL A 86 18.90 -11.08 -1.07
N GLY A 87 17.64 -10.61 -1.15
CA GLY A 87 16.65 -11.15 -2.08
C GLY A 87 16.80 -10.54 -3.48
N ALA A 88 16.77 -11.38 -4.52
CA ALA A 88 16.81 -10.96 -5.92
C ALA A 88 16.27 -12.06 -6.86
N PRO A 89 15.77 -11.71 -8.07
CA PRO A 89 15.47 -12.69 -9.10
C PRO A 89 16.74 -13.22 -9.76
N VAL A 90 16.68 -14.45 -10.25
CA VAL A 90 17.77 -15.05 -11.02
C VAL A 90 17.24 -15.91 -12.17
N ALA A 91 17.86 -15.82 -13.33
CA ALA A 91 17.65 -16.75 -14.43
C ALA A 91 18.66 -17.90 -14.32
N ALA A 92 18.18 -19.13 -14.17
CA ALA A 92 19.00 -20.33 -14.10
C ALA A 92 18.23 -21.53 -14.67
N ASP A 93 18.94 -22.46 -15.30
CA ASP A 93 18.39 -23.74 -15.80
C ASP A 93 17.15 -23.58 -16.70
N GLY A 94 17.08 -22.47 -17.45
CA GLY A 94 15.98 -22.17 -18.37
C GLY A 94 14.70 -21.62 -17.68
N ALA A 95 14.77 -21.27 -16.40
CA ALA A 95 13.68 -20.70 -15.62
C ALA A 95 14.14 -19.44 -14.87
N ILE A 96 13.18 -18.73 -14.29
CA ILE A 96 13.42 -17.57 -13.42
C ILE A 96 12.98 -17.93 -12.01
N TYR A 97 13.80 -17.62 -11.03
CA TYR A 97 13.53 -17.91 -9.62
C TYR A 97 13.53 -16.62 -8.79
N ASN A 98 12.68 -16.56 -7.78
CA ASN A 98 12.77 -15.61 -6.69
C ASN A 98 13.72 -16.22 -5.65
N SER A 99 14.87 -15.58 -5.40
CA SER A 99 15.99 -16.20 -4.68
C SER A 99 16.50 -15.33 -3.55
N VAL A 100 17.09 -15.97 -2.55
CA VAL A 100 17.93 -15.32 -1.53
C VAL A 100 19.38 -15.73 -1.75
N PHE A 101 20.27 -14.75 -1.75
CA PHE A 101 21.71 -14.91 -1.91
C PHE A 101 22.42 -14.65 -0.59
N ILE A 102 23.36 -15.52 -0.24
CA ILE A 102 24.27 -15.34 0.88
C ILE A 102 25.64 -14.99 0.32
N LEU A 103 26.10 -13.76 0.61
CA LEU A 103 27.34 -13.18 0.07
C LEU A 103 28.29 -12.92 1.24
N ASP A 104 29.50 -13.49 1.18
CA ASP A 104 30.53 -13.31 2.22
C ASP A 104 31.93 -13.57 1.66
N GLY A 105 32.96 -12.92 2.21
CA GLY A 105 34.34 -13.12 1.83
C GLY A 105 34.66 -12.83 0.36
N GLY A 106 33.88 -11.95 -0.29
CA GLY A 106 34.04 -11.59 -1.68
C GLY A 106 33.34 -12.51 -2.68
N ALA A 107 32.52 -13.46 -2.22
CA ALA A 107 31.89 -14.47 -3.06
C ALA A 107 30.43 -14.75 -2.66
N GLN A 108 29.68 -15.36 -3.57
CA GLN A 108 28.39 -16.00 -3.26
C GLN A 108 28.66 -17.35 -2.60
N LEU A 109 28.24 -17.49 -1.32
CA LEU A 109 28.38 -18.75 -0.57
C LEU A 109 27.24 -19.72 -0.84
N ALA A 110 26.02 -19.22 -0.96
CA ALA A 110 24.83 -20.03 -1.19
C ALA A 110 23.73 -19.21 -1.91
N ARG A 111 22.79 -19.93 -2.52
CA ARG A 111 21.54 -19.42 -3.07
C ARG A 111 20.43 -20.41 -2.71
N PHE A 112 19.27 -19.89 -2.30
CA PHE A 112 18.04 -20.66 -2.15
C PHE A 112 16.94 -19.99 -2.92
N ASP A 113 16.09 -20.80 -3.55
CA ASP A 113 15.01 -20.35 -4.40
C ASP A 113 13.68 -20.59 -3.68
N LYS A 114 12.73 -19.64 -3.82
CA LYS A 114 11.39 -19.71 -3.21
C LYS A 114 10.66 -20.95 -3.64
N VAL A 115 10.16 -21.72 -2.68
CA VAL A 115 9.48 -23.01 -2.89
C VAL A 115 7.99 -22.80 -3.15
N ASN A 116 7.34 -22.07 -2.23
CA ASN A 116 5.90 -21.82 -2.29
C ASN A 116 5.62 -20.49 -3.00
N LEU A 117 5.02 -20.57 -4.18
CA LEU A 117 4.71 -19.41 -5.01
C LEU A 117 3.25 -19.01 -4.84
N PRO A 118 2.94 -17.85 -4.19
CA PRO A 118 1.56 -17.39 -4.05
C PRO A 118 0.98 -16.98 -5.40
N ASN A 119 -0.31 -17.32 -5.61
CA ASN A 119 -1.06 -16.98 -6.82
C ASN A 119 -2.51 -16.67 -6.45
N TYR A 120 -2.70 -15.76 -5.51
CA TYR A 120 -4.00 -15.30 -4.99
C TYR A 120 -3.93 -13.84 -4.62
N GLY A 121 -5.08 -13.14 -4.57
CA GLY A 121 -5.16 -11.72 -4.26
C GLY A 121 -4.27 -10.90 -5.21
N VAL A 122 -3.33 -10.14 -4.64
CA VAL A 122 -2.38 -9.31 -5.38
C VAL A 122 -1.18 -10.09 -5.95
N PHE A 123 -0.99 -11.33 -5.53
CA PHE A 123 0.15 -12.15 -5.93
C PHE A 123 -0.09 -12.89 -7.23
N ASP A 124 0.93 -12.93 -8.08
CA ASP A 124 0.93 -13.62 -9.37
C ASP A 124 2.31 -14.27 -9.66
N ASP A 125 2.97 -14.78 -8.62
CA ASP A 125 4.36 -15.28 -8.70
C ASP A 125 4.50 -16.43 -9.72
N LYS A 126 3.50 -17.33 -9.81
CA LYS A 126 3.51 -18.48 -10.74
C LYS A 126 3.54 -18.08 -12.22
N ARG A 127 3.21 -16.82 -12.54
CA ARG A 127 3.28 -16.32 -13.91
C ARG A 127 4.70 -16.28 -14.43
N ASN A 128 5.66 -15.86 -13.59
CA ASN A 128 7.02 -15.56 -14.00
C ASN A 128 8.08 -16.41 -13.31
N PHE A 129 7.79 -16.97 -12.13
CA PHE A 129 8.75 -17.71 -11.34
C PHE A 129 8.48 -19.22 -11.33
N ALA A 130 9.57 -19.99 -11.32
CA ALA A 130 9.54 -21.43 -11.05
C ALA A 130 9.75 -21.66 -9.53
N ALA A 131 9.16 -22.74 -9.03
CA ALA A 131 9.34 -23.19 -7.66
C ALA A 131 10.76 -23.77 -7.46
N GLY A 132 11.40 -23.37 -6.35
CA GLY A 132 12.67 -23.92 -5.91
C GLY A 132 12.53 -25.31 -5.30
N GLN A 133 13.68 -25.91 -4.97
CA GLN A 133 13.76 -27.15 -4.21
C GLN A 133 13.67 -26.87 -2.71
N MET A 134 13.28 -27.86 -1.90
CA MET A 134 13.30 -27.76 -0.43
C MET A 134 14.70 -27.40 0.05
N PRO A 135 14.85 -26.29 0.82
CA PRO A 135 16.16 -25.78 1.20
C PRO A 135 16.68 -26.46 2.46
N GLY A 136 18.00 -26.64 2.53
CA GLY A 136 18.69 -26.87 3.78
C GLY A 136 19.21 -25.57 4.40
N PRO A 137 19.67 -25.57 5.66
CA PRO A 137 20.27 -24.40 6.28
C PRO A 137 21.68 -24.12 5.77
N ALA A 138 22.05 -22.83 5.64
CA ALA A 138 23.43 -22.42 5.36
C ALA A 138 24.21 -22.21 6.67
N MET A 139 25.50 -22.55 6.65
CA MET A 139 26.41 -22.23 7.74
C MET A 139 26.93 -20.80 7.61
N LEU A 140 26.58 -19.92 8.56
CA LEU A 140 27.03 -18.53 8.54
C LEU A 140 27.40 -18.09 9.97
N ARG A 141 28.62 -17.60 10.17
CA ARG A 141 29.14 -17.17 11.49
C ARG A 141 28.97 -18.21 12.62
N GLY A 142 29.03 -19.50 12.30
CA GLY A 142 28.90 -20.59 13.28
C GLY A 142 27.46 -20.98 13.63
N LEU A 143 26.46 -20.43 12.97
CA LEU A 143 25.06 -20.80 13.05
C LEU A 143 24.60 -21.49 11.75
N LYS A 144 23.76 -22.50 11.87
CA LYS A 144 23.00 -23.09 10.75
C LYS A 144 21.71 -22.31 10.59
N ILE A 145 21.62 -21.50 9.56
CA ILE A 145 20.49 -20.57 9.35
C ILE A 145 19.67 -21.00 8.15
N GLY A 146 18.36 -21.19 8.34
CA GLY A 146 17.39 -21.36 7.25
C GLY A 146 16.90 -20.03 6.73
N PHE A 147 16.75 -19.90 5.40
CA PHE A 147 16.33 -18.66 4.74
C PHE A 147 15.09 -18.89 3.87
N PRO A 148 13.89 -19.11 4.46
CA PRO A 148 12.65 -19.16 3.70
C PRO A 148 12.28 -17.78 3.14
N ILE A 149 11.60 -17.76 1.99
CA ILE A 149 11.21 -16.55 1.28
C ILE A 149 9.69 -16.39 1.34
N CYS A 150 9.21 -15.42 2.09
CA CYS A 150 7.83 -14.94 2.18
C CYS A 150 6.81 -16.10 2.36
N GLU A 151 6.14 -16.56 1.29
CA GLU A 151 5.14 -17.62 1.34
C GLU A 151 5.67 -18.92 1.95
N ASP A 152 6.97 -19.18 1.84
CA ASP A 152 7.60 -20.37 2.41
C ASP A 152 7.42 -20.48 3.94
N ILE A 153 7.28 -19.36 4.64
CA ILE A 153 7.08 -19.37 6.11
C ILE A 153 5.59 -19.39 6.49
N TRP A 154 4.70 -19.07 5.56
CA TRP A 154 3.25 -19.17 5.77
C TRP A 154 2.79 -20.62 5.78
N GLU A 155 3.38 -21.44 4.92
CA GLU A 155 3.18 -22.89 4.89
C GLU A 155 4.17 -23.58 5.87
N ALA A 156 3.78 -24.74 6.43
CA ALA A 156 4.60 -25.43 7.43
C ALA A 156 5.81 -26.14 6.81
N ASN A 157 5.67 -26.65 5.59
CA ASN A 157 6.57 -27.59 4.92
C ASN A 157 8.03 -27.15 4.86
N VAL A 158 8.29 -25.88 4.56
CA VAL A 158 9.68 -25.36 4.45
C VAL A 158 10.31 -25.20 5.84
N ALA A 159 9.54 -24.70 6.82
CA ALA A 159 10.03 -24.54 8.19
C ALA A 159 10.34 -25.91 8.85
N GLU A 160 9.49 -26.91 8.64
CA GLU A 160 9.71 -28.29 9.09
C GLU A 160 10.96 -28.90 8.44
N CYS A 161 11.11 -28.77 7.13
CA CYS A 161 12.30 -29.26 6.40
C CYS A 161 13.59 -28.63 6.93
N LEU A 162 13.58 -27.33 7.26
CA LEU A 162 14.73 -26.63 7.84
C LEU A 162 15.07 -27.16 9.25
N GLU A 163 14.05 -27.40 10.07
CA GLU A 163 14.22 -27.98 11.41
C GLU A 163 14.81 -29.39 11.33
N GLU A 164 14.22 -30.28 10.52
CA GLU A 164 14.69 -31.64 10.30
C GLU A 164 16.12 -31.68 9.73
N SER A 165 16.50 -30.69 8.92
CA SER A 165 17.86 -30.52 8.40
C SER A 165 18.83 -29.93 9.43
N GLY A 166 18.36 -29.67 10.65
CA GLY A 166 19.16 -29.22 11.80
C GLY A 166 19.51 -27.74 11.78
N ALA A 167 18.62 -26.87 11.31
CA ALA A 167 18.76 -25.43 11.48
C ALA A 167 18.80 -25.03 12.97
N ASP A 168 19.55 -23.98 13.27
CA ASP A 168 19.60 -23.36 14.60
C ASP A 168 18.62 -22.17 14.73
N LEU A 169 18.32 -21.54 13.59
CA LEU A 169 17.57 -20.27 13.46
C LEU A 169 16.97 -20.18 12.06
N ILE A 170 15.79 -19.59 11.95
CA ILE A 170 15.16 -19.22 10.69
C ILE A 170 15.20 -17.70 10.53
N ILE A 171 15.62 -17.22 9.36
CA ILE A 171 15.52 -15.81 8.97
C ILE A 171 14.68 -15.73 7.70
N ALA A 172 13.42 -15.38 7.84
CA ALA A 172 12.49 -15.23 6.72
C ALA A 172 12.60 -13.83 6.10
N ILE A 173 12.89 -13.76 4.80
CA ILE A 173 12.88 -12.50 4.04
C ILE A 173 11.53 -12.33 3.34
N ASN A 174 10.94 -11.12 3.41
CA ASN A 174 9.56 -10.91 2.99
C ASN A 174 9.37 -9.59 2.26
N ALA A 175 8.43 -9.59 1.29
CA ALA A 175 7.78 -8.44 0.72
C ALA A 175 6.26 -8.64 0.86
N SER A 176 5.81 -8.72 2.12
CA SER A 176 4.41 -8.97 2.47
C SER A 176 3.65 -7.65 2.50
N PRO A 177 2.68 -7.40 1.58
CA PRO A 177 1.93 -6.16 1.53
C PRO A 177 1.07 -5.97 2.78
N PHE A 178 0.88 -4.71 3.12
CA PHE A 178 -0.01 -4.29 4.20
C PHE A 178 -1.48 -4.40 3.80
N ASP A 179 -2.30 -4.84 4.70
CA ASP A 179 -3.70 -4.51 4.88
C ASP A 179 -3.99 -4.45 6.39
N MET A 180 -5.13 -3.90 6.78
CA MET A 180 -5.48 -3.67 8.20
C MET A 180 -5.47 -4.94 9.07
N THR A 181 -5.56 -6.14 8.49
CA THR A 181 -5.55 -7.43 9.20
C THR A 181 -4.20 -8.15 9.15
N LYS A 182 -3.34 -7.75 8.22
CA LYS A 182 -2.10 -8.48 7.90
C LYS A 182 -1.07 -8.51 9.03
N PRO A 183 -0.84 -7.43 9.80
CA PRO A 183 0.15 -7.45 10.89
C PRO A 183 -0.15 -8.53 11.95
N GLU A 184 -1.40 -8.67 12.37
CA GLU A 184 -1.81 -9.69 13.34
C GLU A 184 -1.70 -11.11 12.77
N ARG A 185 -2.16 -11.32 11.54
CA ARG A 185 -2.06 -12.62 10.85
C ARG A 185 -0.60 -13.04 10.69
N ARG A 186 0.29 -12.11 10.32
CA ARG A 186 1.73 -12.31 10.18
C ARG A 186 2.35 -12.77 11.50
N MET A 187 2.05 -12.06 12.58
CA MET A 187 2.53 -12.40 13.92
C MET A 187 2.05 -13.79 14.34
N SER A 188 0.76 -14.09 14.19
CA SER A 188 0.16 -15.39 14.55
C SER A 188 0.79 -16.55 13.77
N THR A 189 1.05 -16.36 12.47
CA THR A 189 1.71 -17.36 11.63
C THR A 189 3.11 -17.67 12.12
N ILE A 190 3.92 -16.65 12.44
CA ILE A 190 5.29 -16.87 12.90
C ILE A 190 5.33 -17.47 14.31
N VAL A 191 4.40 -17.09 15.19
CA VAL A 191 4.26 -17.77 16.49
C VAL A 191 3.99 -19.26 16.29
N ALA A 192 3.07 -19.64 15.37
CA ALA A 192 2.81 -21.04 15.07
C ALA A 192 4.08 -21.76 14.58
N ARG A 193 4.84 -21.18 13.65
CA ARG A 193 6.11 -21.76 13.16
C ARG A 193 7.13 -21.96 14.27
N THR A 194 7.27 -21.00 15.20
CA THR A 194 8.22 -21.13 16.33
C THR A 194 7.80 -22.21 17.32
N VAL A 195 6.50 -22.46 17.49
CA VAL A 195 5.98 -23.52 18.36
C VAL A 195 6.14 -24.89 17.71
N GLU A 196 5.85 -25.02 16.44
CA GLU A 196 5.93 -26.27 15.67
C GLU A 196 7.38 -26.78 15.55
N THR A 197 8.30 -25.89 15.17
CA THR A 197 9.70 -26.25 14.92
C THR A 197 10.60 -26.16 16.15
N GLY A 198 10.17 -25.44 17.19
CA GLY A 198 11.05 -25.12 18.33
C GLY A 198 12.20 -24.16 18.00
N LEU A 199 12.23 -23.58 16.77
CA LEU A 199 13.27 -22.67 16.32
C LEU A 199 12.86 -21.20 16.53
N PRO A 200 13.80 -20.30 16.89
CA PRO A 200 13.55 -18.88 16.81
C PRO A 200 13.46 -18.43 15.35
N VAL A 201 12.62 -17.42 15.09
CA VAL A 201 12.41 -16.85 13.74
C VAL A 201 12.65 -15.34 13.78
N ALA A 202 13.49 -14.83 12.88
CA ALA A 202 13.55 -13.42 12.52
C ALA A 202 12.80 -13.19 11.19
N TYR A 203 11.86 -12.26 11.17
CA TYR A 203 11.04 -11.91 10.03
C TYR A 203 11.41 -10.52 9.53
N VAL A 204 12.01 -10.43 8.34
CA VAL A 204 12.46 -9.17 7.73
C VAL A 204 11.52 -8.81 6.61
N ASN A 205 10.78 -7.71 6.76
CA ASN A 205 9.79 -7.27 5.77
C ASN A 205 10.21 -5.98 5.07
N MET A 206 9.80 -5.85 3.80
CA MET A 206 9.95 -4.63 3.02
C MET A 206 9.15 -3.48 3.64
N VAL A 207 9.61 -2.25 3.45
CA VAL A 207 8.86 -1.02 3.73
C VAL A 207 8.80 -0.18 2.47
N GLY A 208 7.70 0.55 2.26
CA GLY A 208 7.55 1.48 1.13
C GLY A 208 6.25 1.29 0.35
N GLY A 209 5.97 2.24 -0.54
CA GLY A 209 4.88 2.16 -1.51
C GLY A 209 5.40 1.68 -2.87
N GLN A 210 4.64 0.80 -3.52
CA GLN A 210 4.89 0.34 -4.88
C GLN A 210 3.56 0.13 -5.61
N ASP A 211 3.27 0.99 -6.59
CA ASP A 211 1.99 1.00 -7.31
C ASP A 211 0.79 1.10 -6.33
N GLU A 212 -0.07 0.10 -6.31
CA GLU A 212 -1.21 0.01 -5.37
C GLU A 212 -0.81 -0.68 -4.04
N LEU A 213 0.41 -1.19 -3.89
CA LEU A 213 0.84 -1.90 -2.69
C LEU A 213 1.58 -0.98 -1.72
N VAL A 214 1.32 -1.17 -0.44
CA VAL A 214 2.09 -0.57 0.64
C VAL A 214 2.70 -1.69 1.48
N TYR A 215 3.98 -1.58 1.74
CA TYR A 215 4.71 -2.47 2.66
C TYR A 215 4.96 -1.71 3.95
N ASP A 216 4.45 -2.24 5.04
CA ASP A 216 4.52 -1.59 6.35
C ASP A 216 5.86 -1.78 7.07
N GLY A 217 6.71 -2.68 6.58
CA GLY A 217 7.86 -3.12 7.36
C GLY A 217 7.39 -3.89 8.59
N GLY A 218 7.51 -3.30 9.78
CA GLY A 218 7.12 -3.96 11.02
C GLY A 218 7.86 -5.30 11.21
N SER A 219 9.13 -5.38 10.78
CA SER A 219 9.98 -6.56 10.94
C SER A 219 10.12 -6.93 12.41
N PHE A 220 10.23 -8.21 12.72
CA PHE A 220 10.27 -8.67 14.11
C PHE A 220 11.07 -9.96 14.28
N ALA A 221 11.36 -10.33 15.53
CA ALA A 221 11.94 -11.62 15.86
C ALA A 221 11.20 -12.25 17.03
N ILE A 222 10.97 -13.57 16.94
CA ILE A 222 10.29 -14.37 17.96
C ILE A 222 11.19 -15.53 18.35
N ASN A 223 11.34 -15.75 19.66
CA ASN A 223 12.03 -16.90 20.21
C ASN A 223 11.18 -18.18 20.15
N ALA A 224 11.80 -19.33 20.28
CA ALA A 224 11.11 -20.58 20.50
C ALA A 224 10.04 -20.43 21.59
N GLY A 225 8.84 -21.00 21.34
CA GLY A 225 7.69 -20.85 22.25
C GLY A 225 6.93 -19.53 22.15
N GLY A 226 7.13 -18.73 21.09
CA GLY A 226 6.28 -17.59 20.74
C GLY A 226 6.60 -16.27 21.47
N LYS A 227 7.73 -16.15 22.18
CA LYS A 227 8.09 -14.92 22.88
C LYS A 227 8.71 -13.89 21.94
N LEU A 228 8.12 -12.70 21.85
CA LEU A 228 8.66 -11.56 21.07
C LEU A 228 10.04 -11.16 21.61
N ALA A 229 11.02 -11.08 20.72
CA ALA A 229 12.42 -10.74 21.03
C ALA A 229 12.86 -9.39 20.43
N CYS A 230 12.24 -8.98 19.31
CA CYS A 230 12.51 -7.72 18.63
C CYS A 230 11.28 -7.30 17.84
N HIS A 231 11.04 -6.00 17.69
CA HIS A 231 10.03 -5.43 16.78
C HIS A 231 10.50 -4.07 16.27
N LEU A 232 10.54 -3.90 14.95
CA LEU A 232 10.93 -2.67 14.31
C LEU A 232 9.71 -1.74 14.12
N PRO A 233 9.92 -0.41 14.05
CA PRO A 233 8.83 0.51 13.79
C PRO A 233 8.23 0.27 12.39
N SER A 234 6.90 0.41 12.26
CA SER A 234 6.21 0.29 10.98
C SER A 234 6.33 1.58 10.14
N PHE A 235 6.09 1.49 8.84
CA PHE A 235 6.01 2.57 7.85
C PHE A 235 7.24 3.50 7.79
N SER A 236 8.41 2.98 8.12
CA SER A 236 9.69 3.71 8.04
C SER A 236 10.85 2.75 7.83
N GLU A 237 11.88 3.19 7.10
CA GLU A 237 13.12 2.44 7.04
C GLU A 237 13.75 2.31 8.43
N SER A 238 14.34 1.17 8.70
CA SER A 238 15.00 0.89 9.98
C SER A 238 16.05 -0.21 9.84
N ILE A 239 17.16 -0.05 10.56
CA ILE A 239 18.20 -1.08 10.70
C ILE A 239 18.38 -1.34 12.19
N VAL A 240 17.98 -2.52 12.64
CA VAL A 240 18.06 -2.91 14.06
C VAL A 240 18.92 -4.16 14.19
N VAL A 241 19.87 -4.13 15.12
CA VAL A 241 20.73 -5.28 15.40
C VAL A 241 20.08 -6.18 16.45
N VAL A 242 19.95 -7.46 16.11
CA VAL A 242 19.48 -8.53 16.97
C VAL A 242 20.66 -9.41 17.36
N SER A 243 20.80 -9.71 18.64
CA SER A 243 21.81 -10.63 19.16
C SER A 243 21.26 -12.05 19.12
N ALA A 244 21.97 -12.98 18.47
CA ALA A 244 21.67 -14.41 18.43
C ALA A 244 22.70 -15.17 19.28
N GLN A 245 22.28 -15.58 20.48
CA GLN A 245 23.13 -16.30 21.42
C GLN A 245 22.82 -17.80 21.42
N LYS A 246 23.81 -18.63 21.00
CA LYS A 246 23.68 -20.10 21.08
C LYS A 246 24.17 -20.62 22.43
N THR A 247 23.30 -21.27 23.19
CA THR A 247 23.61 -21.87 24.48
C THR A 247 22.99 -23.26 24.58
N ALA A 248 23.78 -24.26 24.88
CA ALA A 248 23.34 -25.68 24.98
C ALA A 248 22.57 -26.17 23.73
N GLY A 249 22.99 -25.73 22.54
CA GLY A 249 22.38 -26.12 21.26
C GLY A 249 21.19 -25.26 20.81
N MET A 250 20.64 -24.43 21.69
CA MET A 250 19.50 -23.54 21.37
C MET A 250 19.96 -22.10 21.12
N VAL A 251 19.35 -21.44 20.17
CA VAL A 251 19.55 -20.02 19.90
C VAL A 251 18.46 -19.19 20.58
N THR A 252 18.86 -18.10 21.21
CA THR A 252 17.97 -17.08 21.79
C THR A 252 18.26 -15.75 21.12
N LEU A 253 17.22 -15.09 20.63
CA LEU A 253 17.26 -13.76 20.03
C LEU A 253 16.94 -12.69 21.06
N THR A 254 17.64 -11.55 20.98
CA THR A 254 17.39 -10.38 21.83
C THR A 254 17.61 -9.12 21.01
N GLY A 255 16.65 -8.19 21.04
CA GLY A 255 16.70 -6.92 20.30
C GLY A 255 15.80 -5.86 20.92
N GLN A 256 15.69 -4.73 20.25
CA GLN A 256 14.80 -3.65 20.64
C GLN A 256 13.35 -3.98 20.24
N ILE A 257 12.38 -3.60 21.07
CA ILE A 257 10.96 -3.72 20.78
C ILE A 257 10.36 -2.31 20.67
N SER A 258 9.95 -1.94 19.45
CA SER A 258 9.13 -0.75 19.21
C SER A 258 7.65 -1.11 19.42
N PRO A 259 6.84 -0.21 20.00
CA PRO A 259 5.41 -0.44 20.13
C PRO A 259 4.75 -0.51 18.74
N PRO A 260 3.73 -1.37 18.54
CA PRO A 260 2.95 -1.39 17.31
C PRO A 260 2.11 -0.12 17.18
N ASP A 261 1.81 0.27 15.94
CA ASP A 261 0.84 1.34 15.67
C ASP A 261 -0.59 0.82 15.95
N GLY A 262 -1.47 1.69 16.45
CA GLY A 262 -2.91 1.40 16.49
C GLY A 262 -3.53 1.53 15.09
N ASP A 263 -4.73 0.96 14.89
CA ASP A 263 -5.37 0.80 13.57
C ASP A 263 -5.45 2.08 12.75
N LEU A 264 -5.99 3.18 13.32
CA LEU A 264 -6.10 4.45 12.61
C LEU A 264 -4.72 5.07 12.31
N THR A 265 -3.75 4.87 13.20
CA THR A 265 -2.36 5.29 12.98
C THR A 265 -1.76 4.53 11.82
N ALA A 266 -1.92 3.21 11.79
CA ALA A 266 -1.41 2.34 10.73
C ALA A 266 -2.06 2.68 9.38
N LEU A 267 -3.39 2.84 9.35
CA LEU A 267 -4.12 3.22 8.15
C LEU A 267 -3.63 4.57 7.61
N TYR A 268 -3.58 5.61 8.45
CA TYR A 268 -3.15 6.96 8.03
C TYR A 268 -1.70 6.97 7.52
N ARG A 269 -0.79 6.33 8.25
CA ARG A 269 0.63 6.24 7.86
C ARG A 269 0.83 5.44 6.58
N GLY A 270 0.05 4.37 6.39
CA GLY A 270 0.04 3.60 5.16
C GLY A 270 -0.37 4.44 3.95
N LEU A 271 -1.44 5.24 4.08
CA LEU A 271 -1.90 6.17 3.05
C LEU A 271 -0.82 7.22 2.70
N CYS A 272 -0.19 7.83 3.72
CA CYS A 272 0.90 8.79 3.52
C CYS A 272 2.11 8.15 2.83
N LEU A 273 2.51 6.95 3.24
CA LEU A 273 3.65 6.24 2.66
C LEU A 273 3.40 5.86 1.20
N GLY A 274 2.21 5.32 0.89
CA GLY A 274 1.81 4.99 -0.47
C GLY A 274 1.83 6.21 -1.39
N LEU A 275 1.21 7.31 -0.97
CA LEU A 275 1.18 8.56 -1.73
C LEU A 275 2.59 9.15 -1.94
N ARG A 276 3.37 9.26 -0.86
CA ARG A 276 4.73 9.83 -0.92
C ARG A 276 5.61 9.07 -1.90
N ASP A 277 5.63 7.75 -1.76
CA ASP A 277 6.49 6.91 -2.58
C ASP A 277 6.04 6.90 -4.04
N TYR A 278 4.71 6.89 -4.30
CA TYR A 278 4.19 6.96 -5.65
C TYR A 278 4.60 8.26 -6.36
N VAL A 279 4.49 9.40 -5.68
CA VAL A 279 4.91 10.70 -6.22
C VAL A 279 6.41 10.75 -6.48
N HIS A 280 7.22 10.38 -5.48
CA HIS A 280 8.68 10.52 -5.56
C HIS A 280 9.31 9.49 -6.51
N LYS A 281 8.88 8.21 -6.48
CA LYS A 281 9.41 7.17 -7.34
C LYS A 281 9.09 7.40 -8.82
N ASN A 282 7.98 8.08 -9.13
CA ASN A 282 7.65 8.51 -10.48
C ASN A 282 8.24 9.87 -10.88
N GLY A 283 8.94 10.55 -9.98
CA GLY A 283 9.65 11.81 -10.26
C GLY A 283 8.73 13.04 -10.40
N PHE A 284 7.52 13.01 -9.85
CA PHE A 284 6.64 14.18 -9.83
C PHE A 284 7.12 15.23 -8.83
N PRO A 285 7.12 16.53 -9.18
CA PRO A 285 7.55 17.60 -8.29
C PRO A 285 6.55 17.90 -7.17
N GLY A 286 5.31 17.43 -7.29
CA GLY A 286 4.23 17.64 -6.33
C GLY A 286 2.89 17.21 -6.92
N VAL A 287 1.81 17.61 -6.26
CA VAL A 287 0.45 17.19 -6.59
C VAL A 287 -0.49 18.38 -6.73
N VAL A 288 -1.56 18.20 -7.52
CA VAL A 288 -2.69 19.12 -7.62
C VAL A 288 -3.99 18.38 -7.37
N LEU A 289 -4.92 18.99 -6.63
CA LEU A 289 -6.22 18.40 -6.34
C LEU A 289 -7.34 19.43 -6.36
N GLY A 290 -8.56 18.95 -6.64
CA GLY A 290 -9.77 19.74 -6.47
C GLY A 290 -10.15 19.81 -5.00
N LEU A 291 -10.32 21.01 -4.46
CA LEU A 291 -10.78 21.22 -3.07
C LEU A 291 -12.22 21.72 -3.10
N SER A 292 -13.15 20.85 -2.72
CA SER A 292 -14.59 21.10 -2.82
C SER A 292 -15.23 21.68 -1.54
N GLY A 293 -14.50 21.66 -0.41
CA GLY A 293 -15.06 21.89 0.91
C GLY A 293 -15.77 20.65 1.48
N GLY A 294 -15.69 19.49 0.82
CA GLY A 294 -16.17 18.20 1.30
C GLY A 294 -15.07 17.40 2.01
N ILE A 295 -15.50 16.43 2.85
CA ILE A 295 -14.62 15.68 3.76
C ILE A 295 -13.53 14.87 3.03
N ASP A 296 -13.84 14.27 1.87
CA ASP A 296 -12.88 13.44 1.13
C ASP A 296 -11.73 14.29 0.59
N SER A 297 -12.05 15.40 -0.10
CA SER A 297 -11.03 16.33 -0.59
C SER A 297 -10.20 16.96 0.55
N ALA A 298 -10.83 17.19 1.70
CA ALA A 298 -10.16 17.68 2.89
C ALA A 298 -9.15 16.67 3.46
N LEU A 299 -9.54 15.40 3.56
CA LEU A 299 -8.64 14.33 4.02
C LEU A 299 -7.50 14.12 3.02
N VAL A 300 -7.78 14.11 1.69
CA VAL A 300 -6.73 13.96 0.67
C VAL A 300 -5.74 15.13 0.72
N ALA A 301 -6.20 16.37 0.94
CA ALA A 301 -5.31 17.51 1.11
C ALA A 301 -4.42 17.37 2.35
N ALA A 302 -4.98 16.97 3.49
CA ALA A 302 -4.23 16.72 4.72
C ALA A 302 -3.20 15.60 4.55
N LEU A 303 -3.58 14.46 3.95
CA LEU A 303 -2.68 13.35 3.61
C LEU A 303 -1.55 13.79 2.68
N ALA A 304 -1.86 14.60 1.66
CA ALA A 304 -0.86 15.10 0.72
C ALA A 304 0.17 16.01 1.41
N VAL A 305 -0.28 16.89 2.29
CA VAL A 305 0.62 17.78 3.05
C VAL A 305 1.46 16.98 4.05
N ASP A 306 0.86 16.02 4.75
CA ASP A 306 1.58 15.17 5.70
C ASP A 306 2.62 14.27 5.01
N ALA A 307 2.34 13.84 3.77
CA ALA A 307 3.23 12.99 2.99
C ALA A 307 4.35 13.75 2.27
N LEU A 308 4.07 14.97 1.74
CA LEU A 308 4.92 15.66 0.77
C LEU A 308 5.40 17.06 1.25
N GLY A 309 4.74 17.64 2.26
CA GLY A 309 4.91 19.03 2.67
C GLY A 309 4.01 20.00 1.89
N ALA A 310 3.71 21.14 2.49
CA ALA A 310 2.76 22.13 1.96
C ALA A 310 3.18 22.70 0.59
N ASP A 311 4.47 22.94 0.37
CA ASP A 311 5.01 23.50 -0.89
C ASP A 311 4.79 22.58 -2.11
N ALA A 312 4.61 21.27 -1.89
CA ALA A 312 4.36 20.29 -2.95
C ALA A 312 2.87 20.09 -3.26
N VAL A 313 1.96 20.80 -2.57
CA VAL A 313 0.51 20.60 -2.70
C VAL A 313 -0.17 21.87 -3.23
N HIS A 314 -0.87 21.74 -4.35
CA HIS A 314 -1.64 22.81 -4.97
C HIS A 314 -3.12 22.44 -4.99
N ALA A 315 -3.95 23.21 -4.28
CA ALA A 315 -5.40 23.03 -4.24
C ALA A 315 -6.09 24.00 -5.19
N VAL A 316 -7.18 23.55 -5.84
CA VAL A 316 -7.98 24.35 -6.76
C VAL A 316 -9.45 24.25 -6.39
N MET A 317 -10.08 25.36 -5.99
CA MET A 317 -11.53 25.47 -5.94
C MET A 317 -12.08 25.71 -7.33
N MET A 318 -13.16 25.01 -7.69
CA MET A 318 -13.79 25.09 -9.02
C MET A 318 -15.31 25.24 -8.86
N PRO A 319 -15.78 26.40 -8.34
CA PRO A 319 -17.20 26.58 -8.07
C PRO A 319 -18.07 26.63 -9.32
N SER A 320 -19.28 26.12 -9.17
CA SER A 320 -20.41 26.31 -10.09
C SER A 320 -21.48 27.20 -9.44
N ALA A 321 -22.61 27.40 -10.11
CA ALA A 321 -23.76 28.11 -9.55
C ALA A 321 -24.41 27.37 -8.37
N TYR A 322 -24.10 26.08 -8.19
CA TYR A 322 -24.66 25.23 -7.13
C TYR A 322 -23.73 25.09 -5.91
N THR A 323 -22.50 25.59 -6.00
CA THR A 323 -21.54 25.52 -4.89
C THR A 323 -21.93 26.52 -3.80
N SER A 324 -22.12 26.02 -2.59
CA SER A 324 -22.50 26.84 -1.44
C SER A 324 -21.36 27.76 -0.99
N GLN A 325 -21.70 28.91 -0.42
CA GLN A 325 -20.70 29.82 0.17
C GLN A 325 -19.95 29.12 1.33
N GLU A 326 -20.67 28.30 2.10
CA GLU A 326 -20.08 27.51 3.18
C GLU A 326 -18.95 26.59 2.68
N SER A 327 -19.14 25.89 1.55
CA SER A 327 -18.11 25.04 0.94
C SER A 327 -16.89 25.84 0.50
N LEU A 328 -17.07 27.07 0.00
CA LEU A 328 -15.96 27.95 -0.37
C LEU A 328 -15.17 28.41 0.85
N ASP A 329 -15.88 28.80 1.92
CA ASP A 329 -15.26 29.25 3.16
C ASP A 329 -14.51 28.10 3.86
N ASP A 330 -15.10 26.88 3.87
CA ASP A 330 -14.51 25.67 4.42
C ASP A 330 -13.21 25.27 3.68
N ALA A 331 -13.22 25.34 2.33
CA ALA A 331 -12.04 25.06 1.53
C ALA A 331 -10.92 26.08 1.77
N ALA A 332 -11.27 27.37 1.90
CA ALA A 332 -10.30 28.42 2.19
C ALA A 332 -9.69 28.28 3.60
N GLU A 333 -10.51 27.97 4.61
CA GLU A 333 -10.06 27.72 5.98
C GLU A 333 -9.10 26.53 6.06
N LEU A 334 -9.47 25.41 5.41
CA LEU A 334 -8.62 24.19 5.31
C LEU A 334 -7.27 24.51 4.65
N ALA A 335 -7.29 25.17 3.49
CA ALA A 335 -6.05 25.52 2.77
C ALA A 335 -5.14 26.41 3.60
N SER A 336 -5.72 27.37 4.33
CA SER A 336 -4.99 28.24 5.27
C SER A 336 -4.39 27.44 6.44
N ALA A 337 -5.16 26.52 7.03
CA ALA A 337 -4.70 25.67 8.13
C ALA A 337 -3.55 24.73 7.71
N LEU A 338 -3.61 24.21 6.48
CA LEU A 338 -2.56 23.35 5.91
C LEU A 338 -1.38 24.15 5.33
N GLY A 339 -1.49 25.47 5.17
CA GLY A 339 -0.45 26.33 4.59
C GLY A 339 -0.23 26.11 3.09
N ILE A 340 -1.23 25.61 2.35
CA ILE A 340 -1.10 25.27 0.93
C ILE A 340 -1.60 26.38 0.01
N ARG A 341 -1.10 26.40 -1.23
CA ARG A 341 -1.60 27.26 -2.28
C ARG A 341 -3.04 26.86 -2.65
N LEU A 342 -3.92 27.85 -2.73
CA LEU A 342 -5.32 27.70 -3.17
C LEU A 342 -5.63 28.66 -4.30
N ASP A 343 -6.01 28.13 -5.47
CA ASP A 343 -6.53 28.91 -6.58
C ASP A 343 -8.06 28.74 -6.67
N ASN A 344 -8.75 29.77 -7.18
CA ASN A 344 -10.20 29.74 -7.41
C ASN A 344 -10.50 29.94 -8.90
N ILE A 345 -11.05 28.91 -9.56
CA ILE A 345 -11.35 28.88 -11.00
C ILE A 345 -12.81 28.47 -11.21
N ALA A 346 -13.71 29.44 -11.35
CA ALA A 346 -15.13 29.16 -11.58
C ALA A 346 -15.36 28.43 -12.91
N ILE A 347 -16.17 27.35 -12.90
CA ILE A 347 -16.50 26.57 -14.10
C ILE A 347 -17.73 27.14 -14.86
N THR A 348 -18.46 28.09 -14.30
CA THR A 348 -19.70 28.65 -14.87
C THR A 348 -19.54 29.16 -16.33
N PRO A 349 -18.44 29.85 -16.71
CA PRO A 349 -18.27 30.28 -18.09
C PRO A 349 -18.17 29.10 -19.07
N ALA A 350 -17.46 28.04 -18.69
CA ALA A 350 -17.30 26.85 -19.53
C ALA A 350 -18.61 26.04 -19.61
N MET A 351 -19.37 25.97 -18.51
CA MET A 351 -20.72 25.37 -18.52
C MET A 351 -21.62 26.08 -19.52
N GLY A 352 -21.72 27.42 -19.47
CA GLY A 352 -22.55 28.18 -20.41
C GLY A 352 -22.15 28.02 -21.88
N ALA A 353 -20.84 27.87 -22.16
CA ALA A 353 -20.36 27.57 -23.51
C ALA A 353 -20.81 26.18 -23.98
N LEU A 354 -20.72 25.16 -23.11
CA LEU A 354 -21.16 23.79 -23.42
C LEU A 354 -22.69 23.71 -23.56
N ASP A 355 -23.47 24.43 -22.76
CA ASP A 355 -24.92 24.51 -22.87
C ASP A 355 -25.32 25.05 -24.24
N GLN A 356 -24.64 26.10 -24.74
CA GLN A 356 -24.86 26.63 -26.09
C GLN A 356 -24.48 25.64 -27.19
N MET A 357 -23.33 24.95 -27.05
CA MET A 357 -22.85 23.97 -28.03
C MET A 357 -23.75 22.72 -28.12
N LEU A 358 -24.35 22.32 -27.02
CA LEU A 358 -25.18 21.10 -26.92
C LEU A 358 -26.68 21.41 -27.02
N ALA A 359 -27.10 22.68 -27.17
CA ALA A 359 -28.49 23.10 -27.15
C ALA A 359 -29.38 22.35 -28.17
N GLU A 360 -28.86 22.12 -29.38
CA GLU A 360 -29.57 21.38 -30.41
C GLU A 360 -29.72 19.88 -30.05
N GLN A 361 -28.65 19.31 -29.50
CA GLN A 361 -28.62 17.87 -29.12
C GLN A 361 -29.50 17.55 -27.90
N PHE A 362 -29.70 18.54 -27.02
CA PHE A 362 -30.50 18.39 -25.81
C PHE A 362 -31.92 18.94 -25.97
N ALA A 363 -32.26 19.45 -27.15
CA ALA A 363 -33.58 20.02 -27.42
C ALA A 363 -34.71 18.99 -27.15
N GLY A 364 -35.70 19.38 -26.34
CA GLY A 364 -36.84 18.50 -25.98
C GLY A 364 -36.55 17.44 -24.94
N THR A 365 -35.38 17.47 -24.30
CA THR A 365 -35.08 16.63 -23.13
C THR A 365 -35.14 17.44 -21.82
N GLU A 366 -35.47 16.79 -20.73
CA GLU A 366 -35.37 17.39 -19.39
C GLU A 366 -33.94 17.24 -18.84
N PRO A 367 -33.46 18.21 -18.04
CA PRO A 367 -32.17 18.09 -17.35
C PRO A 367 -32.06 16.79 -16.54
N ASN A 368 -30.88 16.16 -16.59
CA ASN A 368 -30.64 14.90 -15.91
C ASN A 368 -29.14 14.77 -15.48
N VAL A 369 -28.67 13.56 -15.29
CA VAL A 369 -27.28 13.27 -14.92
C VAL A 369 -26.25 13.75 -15.95
N ALA A 370 -26.64 14.11 -17.17
CA ALA A 370 -25.72 14.60 -18.20
C ALA A 370 -25.12 15.96 -17.80
N GLU A 371 -25.97 16.89 -17.36
CA GLU A 371 -25.56 18.23 -16.93
C GLU A 371 -24.72 18.17 -15.64
N GLU A 372 -25.07 17.28 -14.70
CA GLU A 372 -24.26 17.02 -13.50
C GLU A 372 -22.84 16.51 -13.89
N ASN A 373 -22.78 15.54 -14.79
CA ASN A 373 -21.52 14.95 -15.26
C ASN A 373 -20.65 15.93 -16.08
N ILE A 374 -21.25 16.89 -16.78
CA ILE A 374 -20.51 17.95 -17.49
C ILE A 374 -19.71 18.78 -16.48
N GLN A 375 -20.31 19.16 -15.34
CA GLN A 375 -19.61 19.91 -14.29
C GLN A 375 -18.39 19.15 -13.75
N SER A 376 -18.58 17.87 -13.43
CA SER A 376 -17.50 17.01 -12.92
C SER A 376 -16.36 16.90 -13.96
N ARG A 377 -16.68 16.72 -15.25
CA ARG A 377 -15.68 16.62 -16.33
C ARG A 377 -14.95 17.93 -16.58
N LEU A 378 -15.61 19.08 -16.48
CA LEU A 378 -14.96 20.40 -16.58
C LEU A 378 -13.91 20.57 -15.46
N ARG A 379 -14.23 20.15 -14.23
CA ARG A 379 -13.27 20.15 -13.12
C ARG A 379 -12.07 19.25 -13.41
N GLY A 380 -12.30 18.04 -13.90
CA GLY A 380 -11.23 17.13 -14.32
C GLY A 380 -10.35 17.72 -15.41
N LEU A 381 -10.95 18.36 -16.43
CA LEU A 381 -10.22 19.02 -17.53
C LEU A 381 -9.33 20.16 -17.02
N ILE A 382 -9.82 21.00 -16.11
CA ILE A 382 -9.04 22.10 -15.53
C ILE A 382 -7.85 21.55 -14.74
N LEU A 383 -8.06 20.56 -13.87
CA LEU A 383 -6.99 19.94 -13.09
C LEU A 383 -5.92 19.31 -13.97
N MET A 384 -6.32 18.58 -15.01
CA MET A 384 -5.39 17.99 -15.98
C MET A 384 -4.63 19.06 -16.78
N GLY A 385 -5.29 20.17 -17.13
CA GLY A 385 -4.63 21.31 -17.77
C GLY A 385 -3.53 21.93 -16.90
N ILE A 386 -3.80 22.11 -15.61
CA ILE A 386 -2.81 22.58 -14.62
C ILE A 386 -1.68 21.55 -14.45
N SER A 387 -2.03 20.29 -14.29
CA SER A 387 -1.08 19.18 -14.20
C SER A 387 -0.09 19.15 -15.36
N ASN A 388 -0.60 19.15 -16.59
CA ASN A 388 0.23 19.12 -17.79
C ASN A 388 1.11 20.38 -17.93
N LYS A 389 0.65 21.52 -17.44
CA LYS A 389 1.41 22.77 -17.51
C LYS A 389 2.57 22.83 -16.52
N HIS A 390 2.38 22.27 -15.32
CA HIS A 390 3.32 22.39 -14.21
C HIS A 390 4.04 21.09 -13.85
N GLY A 391 3.63 19.96 -14.44
CA GLY A 391 4.22 18.64 -14.17
C GLY A 391 3.75 17.97 -12.87
N SER A 392 2.86 18.61 -12.09
CA SER A 392 2.31 18.04 -10.86
C SER A 392 1.28 16.96 -11.17
N MET A 393 1.22 15.91 -10.34
CA MET A 393 0.26 14.82 -10.51
C MET A 393 -1.11 15.22 -9.95
N VAL A 394 -2.21 14.91 -10.68
CA VAL A 394 -3.57 15.09 -10.17
C VAL A 394 -3.89 13.98 -9.17
N LEU A 395 -4.40 14.35 -7.99
CA LEU A 395 -5.00 13.41 -7.03
C LEU A 395 -6.52 13.35 -7.22
N ALA A 396 -7.05 12.14 -7.41
CA ALA A 396 -8.48 11.88 -7.31
C ALA A 396 -8.87 11.72 -5.84
N THR A 397 -10.04 12.25 -5.46
CA THR A 397 -10.46 12.30 -4.05
C THR A 397 -11.54 11.29 -3.66
N GLY A 398 -11.99 10.45 -4.61
CA GLY A 398 -13.01 9.42 -4.37
C GLY A 398 -12.55 8.37 -3.36
N ASN A 399 -13.47 7.88 -2.55
CA ASN A 399 -13.27 6.83 -1.53
C ASN A 399 -13.81 5.47 -1.98
N LYS A 400 -13.54 4.41 -1.20
CA LYS A 400 -13.93 3.02 -1.52
C LYS A 400 -15.45 2.87 -1.67
N SER A 401 -16.26 3.53 -0.84
CA SER A 401 -17.72 3.45 -0.87
C SER A 401 -18.30 4.03 -2.17
N GLU A 402 -17.76 5.16 -2.63
CA GLU A 402 -18.13 5.78 -3.90
C GLU A 402 -17.74 4.91 -5.10
N TYR A 403 -16.51 4.34 -5.10
CA TYR A 403 -16.07 3.39 -6.13
C TYR A 403 -16.90 2.10 -6.11
N ALA A 404 -17.27 1.59 -4.93
CA ALA A 404 -18.12 0.40 -4.80
C ALA A 404 -19.51 0.64 -5.39
N ALA A 405 -20.16 1.74 -5.01
CA ALA A 405 -21.49 2.10 -5.49
C ALA A 405 -21.50 2.63 -6.93
N GLY A 406 -20.32 3.01 -7.48
CA GLY A 406 -20.24 3.72 -8.76
C GLY A 406 -20.79 5.14 -8.71
N TYR A 407 -20.84 5.73 -7.52
CA TYR A 407 -21.23 7.11 -7.30
C TYR A 407 -20.06 8.04 -7.63
N SER A 408 -19.71 8.07 -8.91
CA SER A 408 -18.57 8.80 -9.47
C SER A 408 -18.75 9.01 -10.96
N THR A 409 -18.09 10.02 -11.51
CA THR A 409 -18.17 10.38 -12.94
C THR A 409 -16.88 10.03 -13.66
N LEU A 410 -16.97 9.14 -14.67
CA LEU A 410 -15.84 8.86 -15.57
C LEU A 410 -15.32 10.15 -16.20
N TYR A 411 -13.99 10.32 -16.16
CA TYR A 411 -13.28 11.50 -16.68
C TYR A 411 -13.63 12.81 -15.97
N GLY A 412 -14.32 12.73 -14.82
CA GLY A 412 -14.64 13.84 -13.94
C GLY A 412 -13.87 13.76 -12.62
N ASP A 413 -14.55 13.48 -11.53
CA ASP A 413 -14.00 13.29 -10.18
C ASP A 413 -13.08 12.05 -10.06
N MET A 414 -13.21 11.09 -10.98
CA MET A 414 -12.28 9.95 -11.09
C MET A 414 -10.97 10.31 -11.82
N CYS A 415 -10.84 11.54 -12.33
CA CYS A 415 -9.67 11.96 -13.08
C CYS A 415 -8.47 12.19 -12.15
N GLY A 416 -7.36 11.51 -12.41
CA GLY A 416 -6.15 11.64 -11.61
C GLY A 416 -5.12 10.57 -11.92
N GLY A 417 -3.89 10.78 -11.44
CA GLY A 417 -2.80 9.81 -11.52
C GLY A 417 -2.73 8.88 -10.31
N TYR A 418 -3.33 9.30 -9.18
CA TYR A 418 -3.40 8.50 -7.94
C TYR A 418 -4.64 8.87 -7.12
N ALA A 419 -5.26 7.90 -6.48
CA ALA A 419 -6.45 8.04 -5.64
C ALA A 419 -6.16 7.58 -4.20
N PRO A 420 -5.70 8.47 -3.30
CA PRO A 420 -5.26 8.09 -1.97
C PRO A 420 -6.31 7.37 -1.13
N LEU A 421 -7.60 7.67 -1.31
CA LEU A 421 -8.70 7.07 -0.56
C LEU A 421 -9.41 5.91 -1.29
N LYS A 422 -8.88 5.45 -2.44
CA LYS A 422 -9.51 4.41 -3.28
C LYS A 422 -9.94 3.16 -2.51
N ASP A 423 -9.19 2.80 -1.47
CA ASP A 423 -9.44 1.61 -0.64
C ASP A 423 -9.73 1.96 0.83
N VAL A 424 -10.34 3.13 1.08
CA VAL A 424 -10.78 3.60 2.40
C VAL A 424 -12.30 3.77 2.42
N TRP A 425 -12.99 3.04 3.29
CA TRP A 425 -14.45 3.17 3.46
C TRP A 425 -14.83 4.56 3.99
N LYS A 426 -16.00 5.05 3.60
CA LYS A 426 -16.47 6.40 4.01
C LYS A 426 -16.50 6.58 5.52
N VAL A 427 -16.89 5.54 6.25
CA VAL A 427 -16.88 5.54 7.73
C VAL A 427 -15.47 5.79 8.26
N ASP A 428 -14.45 5.20 7.65
CA ASP A 428 -13.06 5.39 8.05
C ASP A 428 -12.53 6.76 7.61
N VAL A 429 -13.04 7.35 6.52
CA VAL A 429 -12.72 8.75 6.15
C VAL A 429 -13.08 9.70 7.30
N PHE A 430 -14.29 9.57 7.87
CA PHE A 430 -14.72 10.37 9.03
C PHE A 430 -13.81 10.13 10.25
N ARG A 431 -13.53 8.89 10.55
CA ARG A 431 -12.65 8.51 11.68
C ARG A 431 -11.24 9.06 11.51
N LEU A 432 -10.68 9.02 10.30
CA LEU A 432 -9.36 9.55 10.00
C LEU A 432 -9.29 11.08 10.10
N CYS A 433 -10.34 11.82 9.68
CA CYS A 433 -10.41 13.27 9.86
C CYS A 433 -10.38 13.66 11.33
N HIS A 434 -11.20 13.01 12.17
CA HIS A 434 -11.17 13.23 13.61
C HIS A 434 -9.83 12.84 14.23
N TRP A 435 -9.27 11.70 13.83
CA TRP A 435 -7.99 11.22 14.32
C TRP A 435 -6.86 12.19 13.97
N ARG A 436 -6.79 12.68 12.72
CA ARG A 436 -5.74 13.61 12.27
C ARG A 436 -5.76 14.94 13.02
N ASN A 437 -6.94 15.46 13.34
CA ASN A 437 -7.07 16.69 14.14
C ASN A 437 -6.57 16.54 15.60
N GLN A 438 -6.44 15.31 16.09
CA GLN A 438 -5.97 14.99 17.43
C GLN A 438 -4.52 14.48 17.47
N HIS A 439 -3.96 14.10 16.32
CA HIS A 439 -2.66 13.43 16.23
C HIS A 439 -1.86 13.95 15.04
N LEU A 440 -0.60 14.26 15.26
CA LEU A 440 0.37 14.42 14.18
C LEU A 440 1.09 13.09 13.96
N PRO A 441 0.97 12.44 12.78
CA PRO A 441 1.66 11.17 12.52
C PRO A 441 3.18 11.33 12.59
N ARG A 442 3.87 10.35 13.14
CA ARG A 442 5.33 10.36 13.17
C ARG A 442 5.89 10.46 11.74
N GLY A 443 6.71 11.50 11.50
CA GLY A 443 7.34 11.76 10.21
C GLY A 443 6.45 12.50 9.21
N ALA A 444 5.28 12.98 9.63
CA ALA A 444 4.46 13.87 8.83
C ALA A 444 5.16 15.23 8.63
N ALA A 445 5.03 15.80 7.43
CA ALA A 445 5.56 17.12 7.09
C ALA A 445 4.55 18.26 7.34
N GLY A 446 3.31 17.92 7.64
CA GLY A 446 2.23 18.88 7.87
C GLY A 446 2.24 19.51 9.27
N PRO A 447 1.37 20.52 9.51
CA PRO A 447 1.27 21.22 10.79
C PRO A 447 0.61 20.35 11.87
N ASP A 448 0.95 20.62 13.12
CA ASP A 448 0.31 20.00 14.28
C ASP A 448 -1.05 20.66 14.60
N GLY A 449 -1.92 19.91 15.30
CA GLY A 449 -3.22 20.37 15.75
C GLY A 449 -4.34 20.23 14.71
N ILE A 450 -5.39 21.02 14.88
CA ILE A 450 -6.61 20.96 14.05
C ILE A 450 -6.31 21.55 12.67
N VAL A 451 -6.35 20.73 11.64
CA VAL A 451 -6.14 21.14 10.25
C VAL A 451 -7.41 21.01 9.41
N ILE A 452 -8.31 20.10 9.75
CA ILE A 452 -9.59 19.91 9.06
C ILE A 452 -10.68 20.61 9.88
N PRO A 453 -11.30 21.69 9.36
CA PRO A 453 -12.38 22.39 10.07
C PRO A 453 -13.50 21.43 10.51
N GLN A 454 -14.01 21.60 11.74
CA GLN A 454 -15.05 20.73 12.29
C GLN A 454 -16.32 20.74 11.43
N ARG A 455 -16.65 21.89 10.81
CA ARG A 455 -17.80 21.99 9.91
C ARG A 455 -17.74 21.04 8.73
N ILE A 456 -16.54 20.83 8.14
CA ILE A 456 -16.33 19.87 7.04
C ILE A 456 -16.65 18.44 7.51
N ILE A 457 -16.32 18.11 8.76
CA ILE A 457 -16.55 16.77 9.32
C ILE A 457 -18.04 16.57 9.63
N ASP A 458 -18.72 17.60 10.15
CA ASP A 458 -20.12 17.53 10.58
C ASP A 458 -21.11 17.69 9.41
N LYS A 459 -20.66 18.27 8.28
CA LYS A 459 -21.50 18.52 7.11
C LYS A 459 -21.92 17.21 6.44
N PRO A 460 -23.23 17.00 6.15
CA PRO A 460 -23.66 15.85 5.38
C PRO A 460 -22.99 15.79 4.00
N PRO A 461 -22.49 14.61 3.58
CA PRO A 461 -21.87 14.46 2.26
C PRO A 461 -22.80 14.84 1.11
N SER A 462 -22.27 15.61 0.15
CA SER A 462 -22.98 16.06 -1.05
C SER A 462 -22.00 16.33 -2.19
N ALA A 463 -22.39 15.96 -3.42
CA ALA A 463 -21.64 16.29 -4.62
C ALA A 463 -21.83 17.75 -5.10
N GLU A 464 -22.81 18.49 -4.58
CA GLU A 464 -23.18 19.88 -4.94
C GLU A 464 -23.26 20.12 -6.48
N LEU A 465 -23.84 19.19 -7.22
CA LEU A 465 -24.03 19.27 -8.68
C LEU A 465 -25.44 19.77 -9.07
N ARG A 466 -26.37 19.80 -8.13
CA ARG A 466 -27.74 20.30 -8.24
C ARG A 466 -28.21 20.89 -6.90
N PRO A 467 -29.32 21.70 -6.89
CA PRO A 467 -29.84 22.28 -5.65
C PRO A 467 -30.15 21.22 -4.58
N ASP A 468 -29.82 21.51 -3.33
CA ASP A 468 -30.16 20.71 -2.12
C ASP A 468 -29.78 19.22 -2.17
N GLN A 469 -28.82 18.86 -3.03
CA GLN A 469 -28.35 17.48 -3.22
C GLN A 469 -27.71 16.91 -1.94
N LYS A 470 -28.06 15.65 -1.63
CA LYS A 470 -27.39 14.84 -0.60
C LYS A 470 -27.10 13.45 -1.14
N ASP A 471 -26.01 12.84 -0.69
CA ASP A 471 -25.67 11.48 -1.12
C ASP A 471 -26.74 10.47 -0.72
N THR A 472 -27.42 10.71 0.42
CA THR A 472 -28.55 9.90 0.89
C THR A 472 -29.79 9.95 -0.01
N ASP A 473 -29.87 10.84 -1.01
CA ASP A 473 -30.92 10.80 -2.03
C ASP A 473 -30.78 9.58 -2.95
N SER A 474 -29.58 9.02 -3.06
CA SER A 474 -29.24 7.93 -3.99
C SER A 474 -28.66 6.70 -3.33
N LEU A 475 -28.08 6.85 -2.14
CA LEU A 475 -27.34 5.82 -1.40
C LEU A 475 -27.97 5.58 -0.02
N PRO A 476 -27.93 4.35 0.51
CA PRO A 476 -28.18 4.10 1.94
C PRO A 476 -27.20 4.90 2.82
N PRO A 477 -27.51 5.11 4.11
CA PRO A 477 -26.55 5.65 5.07
C PRO A 477 -25.22 4.89 5.05
N TYR A 478 -24.10 5.61 5.09
CA TYR A 478 -22.77 5.03 4.85
C TYR A 478 -22.37 3.96 5.87
N ASP A 479 -22.82 4.04 7.12
CA ASP A 479 -22.57 3.02 8.13
C ASP A 479 -23.12 1.63 7.71
N ARG A 480 -24.30 1.60 7.09
CA ARG A 480 -24.91 0.38 6.55
C ARG A 480 -24.35 0.03 5.17
N LEU A 481 -24.21 1.01 4.30
CA LEU A 481 -23.70 0.80 2.95
C LEU A 481 -22.30 0.15 2.99
N ASP A 482 -21.38 0.71 3.78
CA ASP A 482 -20.00 0.23 3.89
C ASP A 482 -19.95 -1.20 4.44
N ALA A 483 -20.75 -1.51 5.46
CA ALA A 483 -20.80 -2.86 6.01
C ALA A 483 -21.35 -3.89 5.00
N ILE A 484 -22.40 -3.54 4.23
CA ILE A 484 -22.95 -4.40 3.18
C ILE A 484 -21.94 -4.56 2.04
N MET A 485 -21.31 -3.45 1.60
CA MET A 485 -20.33 -3.49 0.52
C MET A 485 -19.07 -4.28 0.91
N ALA A 486 -18.61 -4.18 2.16
CA ALA A 486 -17.50 -4.99 2.68
C ALA A 486 -17.87 -6.49 2.64
N ALA A 487 -19.08 -6.87 3.09
CA ALA A 487 -19.53 -8.25 3.02
C ALA A 487 -19.59 -8.78 1.57
N LEU A 488 -20.07 -7.96 0.62
CA LEU A 488 -20.11 -8.32 -0.80
C LEU A 488 -18.73 -8.42 -1.46
N CYS A 489 -17.78 -7.55 -1.06
CA CYS A 489 -16.47 -7.43 -1.72
C CYS A 489 -15.39 -8.26 -1.04
N GLU A 490 -15.31 -8.22 0.28
CA GLU A 490 -14.21 -8.80 1.07
C GLU A 490 -14.54 -10.22 1.51
N ASP A 491 -15.79 -10.48 1.95
CA ASP A 491 -16.27 -11.83 2.31
C ASP A 491 -16.80 -12.61 1.10
N MET A 492 -17.03 -11.96 -0.05
CA MET A 492 -17.73 -12.55 -1.22
C MET A 492 -19.10 -13.16 -0.85
N ALA A 493 -19.76 -12.60 0.16
CA ALA A 493 -21.02 -13.11 0.68
C ALA A 493 -22.17 -12.88 -0.31
N ASP A 494 -23.09 -13.84 -0.40
CA ASP A 494 -24.32 -13.69 -1.15
C ASP A 494 -25.38 -12.87 -0.40
N ILE A 495 -26.45 -12.48 -1.09
CA ILE A 495 -27.54 -11.64 -0.55
C ILE A 495 -28.17 -12.29 0.68
N GLU A 496 -28.44 -13.61 0.64
CA GLU A 496 -29.11 -14.31 1.74
C GLU A 496 -28.23 -14.35 3.00
N THR A 497 -26.95 -14.56 2.83
CA THR A 497 -25.98 -14.53 3.92
C THR A 497 -25.94 -13.17 4.59
N ILE A 498 -25.95 -12.08 3.81
CA ILE A 498 -25.92 -10.70 4.36
C ILE A 498 -27.23 -10.36 5.05
N VAL A 499 -28.37 -10.72 4.47
CA VAL A 499 -29.69 -10.58 5.10
C VAL A 499 -29.76 -11.38 6.41
N GLY A 500 -29.19 -12.60 6.43
CA GLY A 500 -29.05 -13.41 7.64
C GLY A 500 -28.21 -12.76 8.76
N ARG A 501 -27.32 -11.83 8.43
CA ARG A 501 -26.55 -11.00 9.40
C ARG A 501 -27.39 -9.85 9.99
N GLY A 502 -28.65 -9.66 9.55
CA GLY A 502 -29.58 -8.66 10.07
C GLY A 502 -29.74 -7.39 9.25
N TYR A 503 -29.17 -7.34 8.03
CA TYR A 503 -29.34 -6.21 7.12
C TYR A 503 -30.66 -6.29 6.36
N ASP A 504 -31.26 -5.13 6.05
CA ASP A 504 -32.50 -5.06 5.28
C ASP A 504 -32.28 -5.58 3.85
N ARG A 505 -33.18 -6.46 3.39
CA ARG A 505 -33.07 -7.10 2.07
C ARG A 505 -33.04 -6.08 0.93
N ALA A 506 -33.86 -5.03 0.99
CA ALA A 506 -33.92 -4.05 -0.08
C ALA A 506 -32.61 -3.23 -0.17
N GLU A 507 -32.00 -2.92 0.96
CA GLU A 507 -30.69 -2.28 1.02
C GLU A 507 -29.59 -3.19 0.46
N VAL A 508 -29.57 -4.47 0.82
CA VAL A 508 -28.57 -5.45 0.32
C VAL A 508 -28.70 -5.64 -1.18
N VAL A 509 -29.93 -5.80 -1.70
CA VAL A 509 -30.22 -5.89 -3.12
C VAL A 509 -29.74 -4.64 -3.84
N ARG A 510 -30.08 -3.46 -3.33
CA ARG A 510 -29.68 -2.18 -3.92
C ARG A 510 -28.16 -2.00 -3.95
N ALA A 511 -27.46 -2.31 -2.86
CA ALA A 511 -26.00 -2.26 -2.80
C ALA A 511 -25.35 -3.22 -3.81
N SER A 512 -25.88 -4.44 -3.92
CA SER A 512 -25.41 -5.44 -4.89
C SER A 512 -25.60 -4.96 -6.33
N GLU A 513 -26.77 -4.38 -6.68
CA GLU A 513 -26.98 -3.78 -8.01
C GLU A 513 -25.96 -2.70 -8.34
N LEU A 514 -25.74 -1.77 -7.42
CA LEU A 514 -24.78 -0.68 -7.58
C LEU A 514 -23.37 -1.23 -7.80
N LEU A 515 -22.96 -2.18 -6.97
CA LEU A 515 -21.64 -2.80 -7.05
C LEU A 515 -21.38 -3.45 -8.43
N PHE A 516 -22.28 -4.31 -8.89
CA PHE A 516 -22.06 -5.04 -10.16
C PHE A 516 -22.18 -4.13 -11.38
N ARG A 517 -23.06 -3.12 -11.36
CA ARG A 517 -23.19 -2.15 -12.46
C ARG A 517 -22.01 -1.20 -12.60
N ALA A 518 -21.22 -1.00 -11.55
CA ALA A 518 -20.13 -0.04 -11.51
C ALA A 518 -18.75 -0.60 -11.92
N GLU A 519 -18.63 -1.89 -12.26
CA GLU A 519 -17.35 -2.53 -12.56
C GLU A 519 -16.55 -1.80 -13.66
N TYR A 520 -17.21 -1.37 -14.73
CA TYR A 520 -16.57 -0.65 -15.82
C TYR A 520 -15.97 0.71 -15.39
N LYS A 521 -16.53 1.36 -14.36
CA LYS A 521 -15.96 2.59 -13.78
C LYS A 521 -14.70 2.28 -12.98
N ARG A 522 -14.76 1.26 -12.12
CA ARG A 522 -13.61 0.84 -11.31
C ARG A 522 -12.41 0.43 -12.14
N PHE A 523 -12.65 -0.22 -13.29
CA PHE A 523 -11.58 -0.61 -14.21
C PHE A 523 -10.80 0.58 -14.79
N GLN A 524 -11.41 1.76 -14.85
CA GLN A 524 -10.79 3.00 -15.34
C GLN A 524 -10.34 3.95 -14.22
N ALA A 525 -10.49 3.55 -12.97
CA ALA A 525 -10.07 4.35 -11.82
C ALA A 525 -8.54 4.42 -11.74
N ALA A 526 -8.03 5.56 -11.25
CA ALA A 526 -6.62 5.71 -10.93
C ALA A 526 -6.16 4.64 -9.92
N PRO A 527 -4.87 4.24 -9.91
CA PRO A 527 -4.31 3.42 -8.84
C PRO A 527 -4.44 4.13 -7.50
N GLY A 528 -4.47 3.35 -6.42
CA GLY A 528 -4.53 3.87 -5.05
C GLY A 528 -4.10 2.79 -4.07
N PRO A 529 -3.67 3.16 -2.85
CA PRO A 529 -3.03 2.23 -1.93
C PRO A 529 -4.03 1.21 -1.38
N LYS A 530 -3.66 -0.07 -1.44
CA LYS A 530 -4.41 -1.15 -0.80
C LYS A 530 -4.30 -1.04 0.72
N MET A 531 -5.45 -0.96 1.40
CA MET A 531 -5.55 -0.85 2.87
C MET A 531 -6.44 -1.92 3.49
N THR A 532 -7.39 -2.46 2.72
CA THR A 532 -8.32 -3.49 3.19
C THR A 532 -7.93 -4.88 2.67
N PRO A 533 -8.51 -5.96 3.18
CA PRO A 533 -8.23 -7.32 2.70
C PRO A 533 -8.44 -7.51 1.20
N VAL A 534 -9.44 -6.83 0.60
CA VAL A 534 -9.73 -6.90 -0.84
C VAL A 534 -9.92 -5.49 -1.41
N ALA A 535 -8.93 -5.00 -2.15
CA ALA A 535 -8.97 -3.73 -2.86
C ALA A 535 -9.55 -3.86 -4.27
N PHE A 536 -10.08 -2.75 -4.81
CA PHE A 536 -10.48 -2.69 -6.22
C PHE A 536 -9.24 -2.53 -7.11
N GLY A 537 -8.97 -3.55 -7.92
CA GLY A 537 -7.80 -3.63 -8.79
C GLY A 537 -7.32 -5.07 -8.92
N ARG A 538 -6.09 -5.34 -8.51
CA ARG A 538 -5.49 -6.69 -8.63
C ARG A 538 -6.16 -7.74 -7.75
N ASP A 539 -6.70 -7.39 -6.59
CA ASP A 539 -7.34 -8.33 -5.66
C ASP A 539 -8.69 -8.84 -6.19
N ARG A 540 -9.52 -7.93 -6.69
CA ARG A 540 -10.88 -8.25 -7.14
C ARG A 540 -10.94 -8.21 -8.67
N ARG A 541 -10.99 -9.38 -9.29
CA ARG A 541 -10.94 -9.55 -10.75
C ARG A 541 -12.28 -10.06 -11.28
N LEU A 542 -13.26 -9.16 -11.43
CA LEU A 542 -14.52 -9.50 -12.07
C LEU A 542 -14.51 -9.15 -13.56
N PRO A 543 -15.12 -9.99 -14.42
CA PRO A 543 -15.21 -9.70 -15.85
C PRO A 543 -16.14 -8.51 -16.11
N LEU A 544 -15.71 -7.59 -17.00
CA LEU A 544 -16.50 -6.41 -17.39
C LEU A 544 -17.76 -6.79 -18.17
N THR A 545 -17.65 -7.77 -19.07
CA THR A 545 -18.76 -8.25 -19.90
C THR A 545 -19.36 -9.51 -19.28
N SER A 546 -20.07 -9.34 -18.16
CA SER A 546 -20.68 -10.45 -17.42
C SER A 546 -22.20 -10.39 -17.51
N GLY A 547 -22.81 -11.54 -17.81
CA GLY A 547 -24.25 -11.74 -17.68
C GLY A 547 -24.68 -12.23 -16.29
N PHE A 548 -23.75 -12.35 -15.35
CA PHE A 548 -24.06 -12.73 -13.98
C PHE A 548 -24.89 -11.63 -13.30
N ASN A 549 -26.03 -12.02 -12.76
CA ASN A 549 -26.90 -11.15 -11.98
C ASN A 549 -27.18 -11.81 -10.62
N PRO A 550 -26.61 -11.28 -9.51
CA PRO A 550 -26.81 -11.86 -8.18
C PRO A 550 -28.24 -11.75 -7.65
N ILE A 551 -29.10 -10.97 -8.33
CA ILE A 551 -30.47 -10.65 -7.91
C ILE A 551 -31.51 -11.51 -8.63
N LYS A 552 -31.11 -12.44 -9.48
CA LYS A 552 -32.06 -13.33 -10.12
C LYS A 552 -32.80 -14.17 -9.08
N PRO A 553 -34.15 -14.25 -9.16
CA PRO A 553 -34.95 -15.06 -8.27
C PRO A 553 -34.61 -16.56 -8.41
#